data_f83aaa7540f72f693bfae4e9ee4d1860
#
_entry.id   f83aaa7540f72f693bfae4e9ee4d1860
#
_cell.length_a   1.000
_cell.length_b   1.000
_cell.length_c   1.000
_cell.angle_alpha   90.00
_cell.angle_beta   90.00
_cell.angle_gamma   90.00
#
_symmetry.space_group_name_H-M   'P 1'
#
loop_
_entity.id
_entity.type
_entity.pdbx_description
1 polymer ?
#
loop_
_entity_poly.entity_id
_entity_poly.type
_entity_poly.pdbx_seq_one_letter_code
_entity_poly.pdbx_strand_id
1 'polypeptide(L)'
;QMGKMRLTTRFVTAFVGLAALSFGLSVANASLADDAPKTYTWRTAPKHSAGIAPDPVALRETAIVQVYVAPTYGGRRYVAVHPWIIVKKSGETAFTRYDVVGWRAPDVVQRNYALPDGLWYGERPQLLVDHRGEGVDAMIGEIEAAIVSYPYADTYRVYPGPNSNTFLAHIGREVSALKLDLPA
;
A
#
# COMPACT_ATOMS: atom_id res chain seq x y z
N GLN A 1 -15.64 26.35 -58.97
CA GLN A 1 -15.37 25.13 -58.14
C GLN A 1 -14.56 25.49 -56.91
N MET A 2 -15.14 26.17 -55.97
CA MET A 2 -14.53 26.38 -54.63
C MET A 2 -15.67 26.50 -53.58
N GLY A 3 -16.04 25.43 -52.94
CA GLY A 3 -17.14 25.54 -52.00
C GLY A 3 -17.53 24.26 -51.26
N LYS A 4 -16.65 23.26 -51.10
CA LYS A 4 -17.01 22.02 -50.37
C LYS A 4 -16.01 21.55 -49.28
N MET A 5 -15.04 22.38 -48.89
CA MET A 5 -13.99 21.91 -47.97
C MET A 5 -13.90 22.65 -46.60
N ARG A 6 -14.93 23.41 -46.24
CA ARG A 6 -14.92 24.11 -44.92
C ARG A 6 -15.93 23.62 -43.89
N LEU A 7 -16.75 22.60 -44.19
CA LEU A 7 -17.79 22.15 -43.28
C LEU A 7 -17.35 20.98 -42.40
N THR A 8 -16.40 20.17 -42.81
CA THR A 8 -15.95 18.97 -42.11
C THR A 8 -15.02 19.28 -40.93
N THR A 9 -14.22 20.33 -41.00
CA THR A 9 -13.23 20.68 -39.98
C THR A 9 -13.87 21.26 -38.70
N ARG A 10 -15.03 21.91 -38.82
CA ARG A 10 -15.72 22.49 -37.65
C ARG A 10 -16.46 21.45 -36.81
N PHE A 11 -16.93 20.35 -37.38
CA PHE A 11 -17.60 19.26 -36.63
C PHE A 11 -16.63 18.39 -35.88
N VAL A 12 -15.43 18.15 -36.40
CA VAL A 12 -14.40 17.34 -35.69
C VAL A 12 -13.86 18.07 -34.49
N THR A 13 -13.67 19.39 -34.55
CA THR A 13 -13.17 20.17 -33.41
C THR A 13 -14.20 20.29 -32.28
N ALA A 14 -15.50 20.35 -32.60
CA ALA A 14 -16.56 20.37 -31.59
C ALA A 14 -16.71 19.01 -30.89
N PHE A 15 -16.53 17.90 -31.59
CA PHE A 15 -16.66 16.57 -31.01
C PHE A 15 -15.48 16.21 -30.06
N VAL A 16 -14.25 16.61 -30.43
CA VAL A 16 -13.06 16.41 -29.57
C VAL A 16 -13.14 17.30 -28.34
N GLY A 17 -13.66 18.52 -28.44
CA GLY A 17 -13.86 19.43 -27.30
C GLY A 17 -14.89 18.89 -26.30
N LEU A 18 -15.99 18.28 -26.77
CA LEU A 18 -17.03 17.70 -25.90
C LEU A 18 -16.55 16.44 -25.19
N ALA A 19 -15.76 15.60 -25.85
CA ALA A 19 -15.18 14.40 -25.25
C ALA A 19 -14.13 14.75 -24.19
N ALA A 20 -13.31 15.78 -24.41
CA ALA A 20 -12.33 16.25 -23.44
C ALA A 20 -12.98 16.86 -22.18
N LEU A 21 -14.11 17.60 -22.35
CA LEU A 21 -14.87 18.13 -21.23
C LEU A 21 -15.54 17.04 -20.40
N SER A 22 -16.12 16.00 -21.05
CA SER A 22 -16.77 14.90 -20.35
C SER A 22 -15.76 14.03 -19.59
N PHE A 23 -14.57 13.83 -20.14
CA PHE A 23 -13.51 13.09 -19.44
C PHE A 23 -12.92 13.90 -18.28
N GLY A 24 -12.72 15.20 -18.42
CA GLY A 24 -12.29 16.09 -17.35
C GLY A 24 -13.29 16.17 -16.20
N LEU A 25 -14.59 16.21 -16.46
CA LEU A 25 -15.62 16.17 -15.42
C LEU A 25 -15.70 14.82 -14.70
N SER A 26 -15.49 13.70 -15.42
CA SER A 26 -15.49 12.38 -14.81
C SER A 26 -14.29 12.16 -13.88
N VAL A 27 -13.11 12.64 -14.25
CA VAL A 27 -11.91 12.58 -13.40
C VAL A 27 -12.03 13.51 -12.20
N ALA A 28 -12.57 14.71 -12.37
CA ALA A 28 -12.82 15.65 -11.26
C ALA A 28 -13.86 15.11 -10.27
N ASN A 29 -14.94 14.48 -10.75
CA ASN A 29 -15.94 13.86 -9.88
C ASN A 29 -15.39 12.62 -9.15
N ALA A 30 -14.50 11.82 -9.76
CA ALA A 30 -13.85 10.71 -9.07
C ALA A 30 -12.92 11.20 -7.95
N SER A 31 -12.16 12.29 -8.19
CA SER A 31 -11.30 12.91 -7.17
C SER A 31 -12.09 13.55 -6.03
N LEU A 32 -13.23 14.18 -6.31
CA LEU A 32 -14.08 14.82 -5.30
C LEU A 32 -14.89 13.82 -4.44
N ALA A 33 -15.13 12.60 -4.95
CA ALA A 33 -15.83 11.56 -4.21
C ALA A 33 -14.94 10.91 -3.13
N ASP A 34 -13.61 10.99 -3.27
CA ASP A 34 -12.64 10.43 -2.32
C ASP A 34 -12.27 11.39 -1.18
N ASP A 35 -12.60 12.68 -1.31
CA ASP A 35 -12.30 13.75 -0.35
C ASP A 35 -13.41 14.02 0.69
N ALA A 36 -14.49 13.25 0.69
CA ALA A 36 -15.49 13.35 1.75
C ALA A 36 -14.85 13.04 3.10
N PRO A 37 -15.03 13.89 4.14
CA PRO A 37 -14.45 13.64 5.45
C PRO A 37 -14.93 12.29 5.97
N LYS A 38 -13.99 11.32 6.09
CA LYS A 38 -14.31 9.99 6.60
C LYS A 38 -14.72 10.11 8.06
N THR A 39 -15.97 9.81 8.36
CA THR A 39 -16.57 9.94 9.70
C THR A 39 -16.19 8.80 10.65
N TYR A 40 -15.17 7.98 10.30
CA TYR A 40 -14.73 6.87 11.14
C TYR A 40 -13.90 7.33 12.33
N THR A 41 -14.17 6.73 13.47
CA THR A 41 -13.24 6.72 14.60
C THR A 41 -12.28 5.53 14.45
N TRP A 42 -11.21 5.50 15.24
CA TRP A 42 -10.29 4.36 15.26
C TRP A 42 -10.99 3.02 15.64
N ARG A 43 -12.14 3.09 16.35
CA ARG A 43 -12.94 1.93 16.73
C ARG A 43 -13.88 1.46 15.63
N THR A 44 -14.42 2.38 14.84
CA THR A 44 -15.46 2.11 13.83
C THR A 44 -14.89 2.03 12.41
N ALA A 45 -13.62 2.38 12.21
CA ALA A 45 -12.99 2.30 10.91
C ALA A 45 -13.00 0.85 10.37
N PRO A 46 -13.42 0.65 9.12
CA PRO A 46 -13.42 -0.65 8.50
C PRO A 46 -11.99 -1.20 8.40
N LYS A 47 -11.83 -2.53 8.57
CA LYS A 47 -10.55 -3.25 8.60
C LYS A 47 -10.56 -4.49 7.69
N HIS A 48 -11.59 -4.64 6.85
CA HIS A 48 -11.68 -5.76 5.92
C HIS A 48 -10.55 -5.71 4.88
N SER A 49 -10.35 -6.82 4.16
CA SER A 49 -9.41 -6.89 3.05
C SER A 49 -9.76 -5.86 1.97
N ALA A 50 -8.75 -5.23 1.41
CA ALA A 50 -8.88 -4.35 0.24
C ALA A 50 -9.02 -5.14 -1.07
N GLY A 51 -8.86 -6.47 -1.05
CA GLY A 51 -8.94 -7.35 -2.21
C GLY A 51 -7.78 -7.15 -3.20
N ILE A 52 -6.60 -6.76 -2.71
CA ILE A 52 -5.41 -6.51 -3.55
C ILE A 52 -4.28 -7.52 -3.33
N ALA A 53 -4.25 -8.21 -2.19
CA ALA A 53 -3.35 -9.35 -2.01
C ALA A 53 -3.82 -10.51 -2.91
N PRO A 54 -2.90 -11.23 -3.57
CA PRO A 54 -3.26 -12.37 -4.38
C PRO A 54 -3.79 -13.52 -3.52
N ASP A 55 -4.54 -14.43 -4.13
CA ASP A 55 -5.03 -15.64 -3.46
C ASP A 55 -3.84 -16.55 -3.08
N PRO A 56 -3.56 -16.74 -1.77
CA PRO A 56 -2.43 -17.53 -1.32
C PRO A 56 -2.61 -19.03 -1.58
N VAL A 57 -3.85 -19.51 -1.70
CA VAL A 57 -4.15 -20.91 -2.00
C VAL A 57 -3.90 -21.19 -3.47
N ALA A 58 -4.39 -20.33 -4.37
CA ALA A 58 -4.17 -20.44 -5.81
C ALA A 58 -2.68 -20.32 -6.18
N LEU A 59 -1.90 -19.54 -5.41
CA LEU A 59 -0.46 -19.35 -5.60
C LEU A 59 0.37 -20.13 -4.57
N ARG A 60 -0.12 -21.28 -4.11
CA ARG A 60 0.54 -22.05 -3.06
C ARG A 60 2.04 -22.28 -3.33
N GLU A 61 2.38 -22.70 -4.53
CA GLU A 61 3.76 -23.06 -4.90
C GLU A 61 4.65 -21.83 -5.21
N THR A 62 4.09 -20.62 -5.14
CA THR A 62 4.81 -19.38 -5.46
C THR A 62 5.15 -18.65 -4.16
N ALA A 63 6.42 -18.44 -3.85
CA ALA A 63 6.84 -17.56 -2.77
C ALA A 63 6.50 -16.11 -3.12
N ILE A 64 6.05 -15.33 -2.14
CA ILE A 64 5.57 -13.95 -2.36
C ILE A 64 6.05 -13.05 -1.20
N VAL A 65 6.57 -11.89 -1.57
CA VAL A 65 6.85 -10.75 -0.66
C VAL A 65 6.15 -9.52 -1.21
N GLN A 66 5.33 -8.87 -0.40
CA GLN A 66 4.70 -7.61 -0.77
C GLN A 66 4.85 -6.59 0.36
N VAL A 67 5.10 -5.33 0.00
CA VAL A 67 5.09 -4.20 0.94
C VAL A 67 3.93 -3.29 0.59
N TYR A 68 3.17 -2.95 1.60
CA TYR A 68 2.03 -2.05 1.51
C TYR A 68 2.24 -0.80 2.34
N VAL A 69 1.55 0.26 1.97
CA VAL A 69 1.51 1.52 2.69
C VAL A 69 0.10 2.09 2.66
N ALA A 70 -0.33 2.68 3.76
CA ALA A 70 -1.60 3.40 3.82
C ALA A 70 -1.44 4.70 4.62
N PRO A 71 -2.26 5.74 4.35
CA PRO A 71 -2.30 6.95 5.16
C PRO A 71 -2.55 6.64 6.64
N THR A 72 -1.92 7.39 7.54
CA THR A 72 -2.16 7.26 8.98
C THR A 72 -3.51 7.86 9.38
N TYR A 73 -3.93 7.60 10.62
CA TYR A 73 -5.20 8.09 11.15
C TYR A 73 -5.16 9.59 11.50
N GLY A 74 -6.31 10.28 11.30
CA GLY A 74 -6.53 11.66 11.69
C GLY A 74 -5.77 12.67 10.83
N GLY A 75 -5.42 13.83 11.38
CA GLY A 75 -4.72 14.90 10.66
C GLY A 75 -3.35 14.50 10.12
N ARG A 76 -2.71 13.48 10.69
CA ARG A 76 -1.42 12.94 10.22
C ARG A 76 -1.51 12.23 8.86
N ARG A 77 -2.71 11.83 8.42
CA ARG A 77 -2.95 11.19 7.11
C ARG A 77 -2.43 11.99 5.90
N TYR A 78 -2.27 13.28 6.04
CA TYR A 78 -1.78 14.17 4.97
C TYR A 78 -0.25 14.24 4.87
N VAL A 79 0.46 13.76 5.90
CA VAL A 79 1.91 13.91 6.00
C VAL A 79 2.63 12.65 6.47
N ALA A 80 1.91 11.57 6.75
CA ALA A 80 2.51 10.35 7.25
C ALA A 80 1.75 9.10 6.79
N VAL A 81 2.50 8.04 6.55
CA VAL A 81 2.00 6.73 6.14
C VAL A 81 2.37 5.65 7.16
N HIS A 82 1.60 4.57 7.15
CA HIS A 82 1.89 3.35 7.89
C HIS A 82 2.24 2.23 6.91
N PRO A 83 3.51 1.83 6.81
CA PRO A 83 3.92 0.71 5.98
C PRO A 83 3.89 -0.61 6.77
N TRP A 84 3.69 -1.73 6.02
CA TRP A 84 3.84 -3.09 6.52
C TRP A 84 4.30 -4.02 5.40
N ILE A 85 4.76 -5.21 5.78
CA ILE A 85 5.21 -6.24 4.86
C ILE A 85 4.42 -7.52 5.07
N ILE A 86 4.07 -8.20 3.98
CA ILE A 86 3.54 -9.55 4.00
C ILE A 86 4.46 -10.50 3.25
N VAL A 87 4.58 -11.71 3.77
CA VAL A 87 5.38 -12.77 3.17
C VAL A 87 4.59 -14.07 3.11
N LYS A 88 4.86 -14.89 2.11
CA LYS A 88 4.34 -16.25 1.97
C LYS A 88 5.39 -17.12 1.31
N LYS A 89 5.89 -18.15 2.00
CA LYS A 89 6.83 -19.13 1.44
C LYS A 89 6.14 -20.06 0.44
N SER A 90 6.93 -20.66 -0.45
CA SER A 90 6.45 -21.76 -1.29
C SER A 90 5.87 -22.86 -0.41
N GLY A 91 4.73 -23.43 -0.82
CA GLY A 91 3.98 -24.44 -0.08
C GLY A 91 3.01 -23.91 0.97
N GLU A 92 3.12 -22.66 1.38
CA GLU A 92 2.17 -22.04 2.32
C GLU A 92 0.87 -21.61 1.62
N THR A 93 -0.23 -21.61 2.38
CA THR A 93 -1.59 -21.23 1.93
C THR A 93 -2.12 -19.98 2.62
N ALA A 94 -1.26 -19.29 3.36
CA ALA A 94 -1.60 -18.04 4.04
C ALA A 94 -0.40 -17.10 4.06
N PHE A 95 -0.67 -15.81 4.08
CA PHE A 95 0.36 -14.79 4.30
C PHE A 95 0.67 -14.63 5.79
N THR A 96 1.92 -14.34 6.10
CA THR A 96 2.33 -13.75 7.37
C THR A 96 2.54 -12.26 7.16
N ARG A 97 1.88 -11.44 7.97
CA ARG A 97 2.04 -9.99 8.00
C ARG A 97 2.91 -9.57 9.18
N TYR A 98 3.84 -8.65 8.93
CA TYR A 98 4.62 -7.98 9.97
C TYR A 98 4.42 -6.47 9.87
N ASP A 99 4.13 -5.84 11.01
CA ASP A 99 4.07 -4.39 11.17
C ASP A 99 4.47 -3.95 12.59
N VAL A 100 4.68 -2.65 12.76
CA VAL A 100 5.05 -2.06 14.05
C VAL A 100 3.97 -1.09 14.49
N VAL A 101 3.41 -1.32 15.69
CA VAL A 101 2.31 -0.53 16.23
C VAL A 101 2.60 -0.08 17.68
N GLY A 102 2.59 1.23 17.89
CA GLY A 102 3.01 1.83 19.17
C GLY A 102 2.14 1.51 20.38
N TRP A 103 0.86 1.19 20.18
CA TRP A 103 -0.05 0.83 21.29
C TRP A 103 0.14 -0.60 21.81
N ARG A 104 1.10 -1.34 21.28
CA ARG A 104 1.50 -2.67 21.73
C ARG A 104 2.78 -2.67 22.55
N ALA A 105 3.38 -1.50 22.80
CA ALA A 105 4.60 -1.43 23.60
C ALA A 105 4.45 -2.21 24.93
N PRO A 106 5.49 -2.98 25.37
CA PRO A 106 6.83 -3.04 24.77
C PRO A 106 6.95 -3.95 23.52
N ASP A 107 5.97 -4.75 23.16
CA ASP A 107 6.02 -5.65 22.01
C ASP A 107 5.49 -4.93 20.77
N VAL A 108 6.26 -3.99 20.21
CA VAL A 108 5.78 -3.15 19.12
C VAL A 108 5.80 -3.84 17.76
N VAL A 109 6.67 -4.83 17.54
CA VAL A 109 6.71 -5.66 16.33
C VAL A 109 5.59 -6.69 16.41
N GLN A 110 4.67 -6.64 15.48
CA GLN A 110 3.50 -7.51 15.49
C GLN A 110 3.52 -8.45 14.29
N ARG A 111 3.08 -9.69 14.54
CA ARG A 111 2.84 -10.72 13.52
C ARG A 111 1.36 -10.98 13.41
N ASN A 112 0.81 -10.88 12.18
CA ASN A 112 -0.61 -11.12 11.87
C ASN A 112 -1.58 -10.28 12.72
N TYR A 113 -1.19 -9.02 13.02
CA TYR A 113 -2.02 -8.08 13.76
C TYR A 113 -3.30 -7.71 13.02
N ALA A 114 -3.25 -7.67 11.69
CA ALA A 114 -4.36 -7.37 10.80
C ALA A 114 -4.32 -8.28 9.56
N LEU A 115 -5.36 -8.19 8.71
CA LEU A 115 -5.39 -8.90 7.43
C LEU A 115 -4.22 -8.48 6.53
N PRO A 116 -3.72 -9.35 5.65
CA PRO A 116 -2.57 -9.09 4.79
C PRO A 116 -2.64 -7.74 4.06
N ASP A 117 -3.77 -7.46 3.44
CA ASP A 117 -4.09 -6.22 2.70
C ASP A 117 -5.24 -5.43 3.33
N GLY A 118 -5.45 -5.60 4.64
CA GLY A 118 -6.54 -4.96 5.36
C GLY A 118 -6.50 -3.44 5.28
N LEU A 119 -7.68 -2.81 5.21
CA LEU A 119 -7.80 -1.36 5.32
C LEU A 119 -7.15 -0.87 6.61
N TRP A 120 -6.39 0.22 6.52
CA TRP A 120 -5.77 0.87 7.67
C TRP A 120 -6.58 2.10 8.07
N TYR A 121 -7.35 2.00 9.15
CA TYR A 121 -8.32 3.03 9.57
C TYR A 121 -9.28 3.48 8.45
N GLY A 122 -9.74 2.53 7.64
CA GLY A 122 -10.63 2.77 6.51
C GLY A 122 -9.93 3.24 5.24
N GLU A 123 -8.60 3.50 5.28
CA GLU A 123 -7.81 3.86 4.12
C GLU A 123 -7.40 2.61 3.33
N ARG A 124 -7.51 2.67 2.01
CA ARG A 124 -7.08 1.59 1.11
C ARG A 124 -5.56 1.57 1.03
N PRO A 125 -4.90 0.42 1.26
CA PRO A 125 -3.45 0.33 1.10
C PRO A 125 -3.05 0.42 -0.38
N GLN A 126 -1.84 0.94 -0.58
CA GLN A 126 -1.13 0.94 -1.86
C GLN A 126 -0.01 -0.10 -1.80
N LEU A 127 0.16 -0.84 -2.88
CA LEU A 127 1.24 -1.79 -3.05
C LEU A 127 2.50 -1.04 -3.51
N LEU A 128 3.58 -1.15 -2.74
CA LEU A 128 4.88 -0.54 -3.08
C LEU A 128 5.83 -1.55 -3.73
N VAL A 129 5.86 -2.78 -3.22
CA VAL A 129 6.77 -3.84 -3.65
C VAL A 129 5.99 -5.13 -3.86
N ASP A 130 6.31 -5.86 -4.93
CA ASP A 130 5.76 -7.18 -5.23
C ASP A 130 6.84 -8.08 -5.84
N HIS A 131 7.36 -9.01 -5.05
CA HIS A 131 8.30 -10.04 -5.50
C HIS A 131 7.62 -11.39 -5.43
N ARG A 132 7.78 -12.21 -6.48
CA ARG A 132 7.17 -13.54 -6.60
C ARG A 132 8.10 -14.55 -7.25
N GLY A 133 8.03 -15.80 -6.78
CA GLY A 133 8.65 -16.95 -7.42
C GLY A 133 10.10 -17.17 -7.03
N GLU A 134 10.98 -17.41 -8.01
CA GLU A 134 12.36 -17.83 -7.79
C GLU A 134 13.16 -16.83 -6.96
N GLY A 135 13.94 -17.32 -5.98
CA GLY A 135 14.76 -16.51 -5.08
C GLY A 135 14.00 -15.86 -3.95
N VAL A 136 12.65 -15.79 -3.99
CA VAL A 136 11.84 -15.09 -2.99
C VAL A 136 11.80 -15.84 -1.66
N ASP A 137 11.88 -17.17 -1.65
CA ASP A 137 12.00 -17.93 -0.39
C ASP A 137 13.28 -17.57 0.39
N ALA A 138 14.41 -17.38 -0.32
CA ALA A 138 15.65 -16.95 0.30
C ALA A 138 15.50 -15.49 0.84
N MET A 139 14.91 -14.60 0.03
CA MET A 139 14.61 -13.22 0.46
C MET A 139 13.72 -13.19 1.71
N ILE A 140 12.73 -14.07 1.83
CA ILE A 140 11.88 -14.17 3.04
C ILE A 140 12.74 -14.54 4.25
N GLY A 141 13.68 -15.47 4.11
CA GLY A 141 14.62 -15.83 5.17
C GLY A 141 15.45 -14.63 5.64
N GLU A 142 15.96 -13.81 4.71
CA GLU A 142 16.69 -12.58 5.03
C GLU A 142 15.79 -11.54 5.71
N ILE A 143 14.55 -11.37 5.25
CA ILE A 143 13.56 -10.48 5.86
C ILE A 143 13.27 -10.92 7.31
N GLU A 144 13.02 -12.20 7.54
CA GLU A 144 12.76 -12.74 8.89
C GLU A 144 13.98 -12.53 9.82
N ALA A 145 15.21 -12.69 9.32
CA ALA A 145 16.43 -12.38 10.07
C ALA A 145 16.55 -10.88 10.39
N ALA A 146 16.23 -10.01 9.42
CA ALA A 146 16.20 -8.56 9.63
C ALA A 146 15.15 -8.15 10.68
N ILE A 147 13.98 -8.78 10.70
CA ILE A 147 12.95 -8.55 11.72
C ILE A 147 13.46 -8.92 13.11
N VAL A 148 14.12 -10.06 13.26
CA VAL A 148 14.69 -10.51 14.53
C VAL A 148 15.80 -9.57 15.03
N SER A 149 16.61 -9.01 14.13
CA SER A 149 17.69 -8.07 14.46
C SER A 149 17.22 -6.62 14.62
N TYR A 150 15.94 -6.32 14.51
CA TYR A 150 15.43 -4.95 14.64
C TYR A 150 15.70 -4.38 16.03
N PRO A 151 16.50 -3.28 16.14
CA PRO A 151 17.02 -2.85 17.43
C PRO A 151 16.01 -2.13 18.33
N TYR A 152 14.81 -1.84 17.81
CA TYR A 152 13.77 -1.08 18.53
C TYR A 152 12.47 -1.89 18.68
N ALA A 153 12.58 -3.20 18.93
CA ALA A 153 11.43 -4.10 19.02
C ALA A 153 10.52 -3.79 20.23
N ASP A 154 11.02 -3.04 21.20
CA ASP A 154 10.32 -2.64 22.44
C ASP A 154 9.95 -1.15 22.49
N THR A 155 10.34 -0.37 21.50
CA THR A 155 10.25 1.09 21.52
C THR A 155 9.48 1.64 20.33
N TYR A 156 8.56 2.58 20.57
CA TYR A 156 7.85 3.28 19.52
C TYR A 156 7.72 4.77 19.82
N ARG A 157 8.11 5.60 18.86
CA ARG A 157 7.89 7.05 18.87
C ARG A 157 7.36 7.49 17.52
N VAL A 158 6.24 8.21 17.52
CA VAL A 158 5.62 8.70 16.28
C VAL A 158 6.59 9.57 15.48
N TYR A 159 7.30 10.48 16.17
CA TYR A 159 8.30 11.37 15.60
C TYR A 159 9.42 11.63 16.63
N PRO A 160 10.67 11.67 16.25
CA PRO A 160 11.27 11.36 14.92
C PRO A 160 11.37 9.87 14.63
N GLY A 161 10.87 9.00 15.46
CA GLY A 161 10.97 7.55 15.42
C GLY A 161 11.69 7.00 16.68
N PRO A 162 11.86 5.69 16.79
CA PRO A 162 11.52 4.65 15.81
C PRO A 162 10.00 4.40 15.68
N ASN A 163 9.55 4.11 14.47
CA ASN A 163 8.16 3.87 14.10
C ASN A 163 8.05 2.83 12.96
N SER A 164 6.88 2.64 12.37
CA SER A 164 6.67 1.68 11.28
C SER A 164 7.55 1.96 10.05
N ASN A 165 7.81 3.24 9.71
CA ASN A 165 8.74 3.57 8.61
C ASN A 165 10.18 3.17 8.96
N THR A 166 10.63 3.41 10.21
CA THR A 166 11.95 3.00 10.70
C THR A 166 12.13 1.49 10.61
N PHE A 167 11.09 0.72 10.93
CA PHE A 167 11.09 -0.74 10.85
C PHE A 167 11.27 -1.22 9.40
N LEU A 168 10.44 -0.74 8.47
CA LEU A 168 10.57 -1.13 7.07
C LEU A 168 11.87 -0.62 6.43
N ALA A 169 12.35 0.57 6.82
CA ALA A 169 13.65 1.08 6.39
C ALA A 169 14.81 0.22 6.90
N HIS A 170 14.72 -0.36 8.11
CA HIS A 170 15.68 -1.34 8.60
C HIS A 170 15.69 -2.58 7.71
N ILE A 171 14.54 -3.20 7.47
CA ILE A 171 14.42 -4.37 6.59
C ILE A 171 14.99 -4.06 5.19
N GLY A 172 14.64 -2.90 4.60
CA GLY A 172 15.13 -2.52 3.27
C GLY A 172 16.66 -2.29 3.20
N ARG A 173 17.30 -1.92 4.31
CA ARG A 173 18.78 -1.82 4.39
C ARG A 173 19.44 -3.18 4.51
N GLU A 174 18.88 -4.08 5.32
CA GLU A 174 19.43 -5.43 5.51
C GLU A 174 19.19 -6.30 4.27
N VAL A 175 18.07 -6.12 3.56
CA VAL A 175 17.66 -6.90 2.39
C VAL A 175 17.59 -5.99 1.16
N SER A 176 18.76 -5.67 0.58
CA SER A 176 18.86 -4.75 -0.56
C SER A 176 18.08 -5.23 -1.81
N ALA A 177 17.95 -6.56 -1.97
CA ALA A 177 17.17 -7.18 -3.04
C ALA A 177 15.66 -6.85 -2.97
N LEU A 178 15.15 -6.44 -1.81
CA LEU A 178 13.78 -5.97 -1.62
C LEU A 178 13.47 -4.70 -2.43
N LYS A 179 14.49 -3.87 -2.74
CA LYS A 179 14.37 -2.61 -3.52
C LYS A 179 13.27 -1.70 -2.99
N LEU A 180 13.20 -1.59 -1.66
CA LEU A 180 12.18 -0.81 -0.99
C LEU A 180 12.49 0.69 -1.07
N ASP A 181 11.56 1.46 -1.64
CA ASP A 181 11.54 2.92 -1.61
C ASP A 181 10.30 3.37 -0.84
N LEU A 182 10.51 3.90 0.35
CA LEU A 182 9.42 4.36 1.21
C LEU A 182 9.08 5.81 0.86
N PRO A 183 7.79 6.17 0.76
CA PRO A 183 7.40 7.55 0.56
C PRO A 183 7.82 8.41 1.76
N ALA A 184 8.30 9.63 1.45
CA ALA A 184 8.77 10.61 2.43
C ALA A 184 7.61 11.15 3.29
#